data_9ce173a9b0718de11e4f1c505fc2a8a5
#
_entry.id   9ce173a9b0718de11e4f1c505fc2a8a5
#
_cell.length_a   1.000
_cell.length_b   1.000
_cell.length_c   1.000
_cell.angle_alpha   90.00
_cell.angle_beta   90.00
_cell.angle_gamma   90.00
#
_symmetry.space_group_name_H-M   'P 1'
#
loop_
_entity.id
_entity.type
_entity.pdbx_description
1 polymer ?
#
loop_
_entity_poly.entity_id
_entity_poly.type
_entity_poly.pdbx_seq_one_letter_code
_entity_poly.pdbx_strand_id
1 'polypeptide(L)'
;MSQHFAIIGAGAGGLSAAKYLTAKGIETSIFECGSQIGGLWVYDNDSGMSPAYRSLHINSEALVSSFIDFPFPADAPLYPDHAEMSRYFKRYADHFDLTRRIRFRSRVTTVEPIDGRFRIVLDNGTSETFDGVVVATGHQSVPRHPPQVAQFTGTYTHAHGYRVPEPYAGKRVLVIGPGNSGVDIAADICSVTEHTVLSARSPVLIMPRMMFGVPNSRTLGKLEKPFLPWKLRVWIRTRLTAMFHGRMEQWGFSTPRSRTHPISHPTLISQIAWGRIEVKPGIAGVDGDRITFTDGSADRFDAIIAATGYNTAIPFLADDISPVESATTHVALYNRVAHPRIDGLYFIGYFDVTGGSNIRMMDDQAEYIAAMVSGALRRPPPAEMLAAIEAERAWAASQFPDTPRYGLELDPRRYRKRLALDYARSKIKRTA
;
A
#
# COMPACT_ATOMS: atom_id res chain seq x y z
N MET A 1 8.95 -31.18 17.69
CA MET A 1 9.63 -30.60 16.51
C MET A 1 9.31 -29.12 16.48
N SER A 2 10.25 -28.26 16.11
CA SER A 2 9.96 -26.84 15.91
C SER A 2 9.03 -26.68 14.69
N GLN A 3 8.04 -25.78 14.78
CA GLN A 3 7.19 -25.45 13.63
C GLN A 3 8.03 -24.80 12.54
N HIS A 4 7.71 -25.08 11.27
CA HIS A 4 8.35 -24.50 10.10
C HIS A 4 7.32 -23.74 9.25
N PHE A 5 7.51 -22.43 9.09
CA PHE A 5 6.62 -21.55 8.36
C PHE A 5 7.22 -21.10 7.03
N ALA A 6 6.39 -21.14 5.98
CA ALA A 6 6.71 -20.47 4.73
C ALA A 6 6.23 -18.99 4.77
N ILE A 7 7.08 -18.10 4.27
CA ILE A 7 6.75 -16.68 4.09
C ILE A 7 6.86 -16.36 2.61
N ILE A 8 5.80 -15.81 2.00
CA ILE A 8 5.77 -15.54 0.57
C ILE A 8 5.97 -14.02 0.35
N GLY A 9 7.14 -13.65 -0.16
CA GLY A 9 7.59 -12.29 -0.42
C GLY A 9 8.65 -11.80 0.58
N ALA A 10 9.73 -11.18 0.07
CA ALA A 10 10.83 -10.57 0.84
C ALA A 10 10.75 -9.03 0.85
N GLY A 11 9.54 -8.48 0.85
CA GLY A 11 9.27 -7.07 1.14
C GLY A 11 9.22 -6.79 2.65
N ALA A 12 8.86 -5.57 3.03
CA ALA A 12 8.79 -5.12 4.43
C ALA A 12 8.00 -6.09 5.33
N GLY A 13 6.84 -6.56 4.86
CA GLY A 13 5.98 -7.47 5.62
C GLY A 13 6.60 -8.84 5.85
N GLY A 14 7.20 -9.43 4.82
CA GLY A 14 7.83 -10.74 4.92
C GLY A 14 9.07 -10.75 5.80
N LEU A 15 9.90 -9.72 5.69
CA LEU A 15 11.08 -9.54 6.56
C LEU A 15 10.66 -9.37 8.03
N SER A 16 9.65 -8.55 8.30
CA SER A 16 9.14 -8.38 9.66
C SER A 16 8.55 -9.69 10.20
N ALA A 17 7.74 -10.41 9.42
CA ALA A 17 7.20 -11.71 9.81
C ALA A 17 8.30 -12.71 10.15
N ALA A 18 9.33 -12.82 9.31
CA ALA A 18 10.47 -13.73 9.54
C ALA A 18 11.21 -13.40 10.84
N LYS A 19 11.48 -12.11 11.09
CA LYS A 19 12.13 -11.65 12.33
C LYS A 19 11.36 -12.09 13.57
N TYR A 20 10.07 -11.77 13.64
CA TYR A 20 9.27 -12.06 14.85
C TYR A 20 9.01 -13.55 15.05
N LEU A 21 8.78 -14.32 13.99
CA LEU A 21 8.63 -15.77 14.07
C LEU A 21 9.94 -16.45 14.52
N THR A 22 11.06 -16.05 13.93
CA THR A 22 12.39 -16.59 14.32
C THR A 22 12.73 -16.25 15.77
N ALA A 23 12.40 -15.05 16.25
CA ALA A 23 12.59 -14.67 17.66
C ALA A 23 11.74 -15.53 18.63
N LYS A 24 10.71 -16.23 18.14
CA LYS A 24 9.93 -17.21 18.92
C LYS A 24 10.40 -18.66 18.73
N GLY A 25 11.54 -18.88 18.07
CA GLY A 25 12.08 -20.22 17.82
C GLY A 25 11.35 -20.99 16.71
N ILE A 26 10.57 -20.30 15.88
CA ILE A 26 9.85 -20.87 14.74
C ILE A 26 10.77 -20.81 13.53
N GLU A 27 10.98 -21.94 12.85
CA GLU A 27 11.76 -22.00 11.62
C GLU A 27 11.01 -21.30 10.48
N THR A 28 11.74 -20.57 9.61
CA THR A 28 11.13 -19.85 8.50
C THR A 28 11.91 -20.03 7.20
N SER A 29 11.18 -20.20 6.10
CA SER A 29 11.69 -20.12 4.72
C SER A 29 10.95 -18.99 3.99
N ILE A 30 11.69 -18.04 3.41
CA ILE A 30 11.13 -16.90 2.68
C ILE A 30 11.26 -17.19 1.18
N PHE A 31 10.16 -17.15 0.44
CA PHE A 31 10.12 -17.33 -1.01
C PHE A 31 9.96 -15.96 -1.68
N GLU A 32 10.98 -15.52 -2.41
CA GLU A 32 10.98 -14.28 -3.16
C GLU A 32 11.01 -14.58 -4.67
N CYS A 33 10.03 -14.03 -5.41
CA CYS A 33 9.93 -14.26 -6.85
C CYS A 33 11.00 -13.52 -7.66
N GLY A 34 11.57 -12.44 -7.11
CA GLY A 34 12.68 -11.70 -7.71
C GLY A 34 14.05 -12.12 -7.18
N SER A 35 15.08 -11.42 -7.65
CA SER A 35 16.48 -11.62 -7.23
C SER A 35 16.93 -10.72 -6.09
N GLN A 36 16.03 -9.83 -5.59
CA GLN A 36 16.40 -8.77 -4.66
C GLN A 36 15.41 -8.65 -3.50
N ILE A 37 15.92 -8.22 -2.34
CA ILE A 37 15.12 -7.82 -1.18
C ILE A 37 14.56 -6.42 -1.39
N GLY A 38 13.29 -6.17 -0.97
CA GLY A 38 12.75 -4.81 -0.93
C GLY A 38 11.32 -4.67 -1.47
N GLY A 39 10.76 -5.70 -2.10
CA GLY A 39 9.40 -5.70 -2.62
C GLY A 39 9.14 -4.54 -3.59
N LEU A 40 8.14 -3.70 -3.30
CA LEU A 40 7.75 -2.57 -4.18
C LEU A 40 8.82 -1.47 -4.33
N TRP A 41 9.89 -1.48 -3.54
CA TRP A 41 10.95 -0.47 -3.59
C TRP A 41 12.11 -0.86 -4.49
N VAL A 42 12.10 -2.07 -5.04
CA VAL A 42 13.12 -2.51 -5.99
C VAL A 42 12.82 -1.89 -7.35
N TYR A 43 13.60 -0.89 -7.71
CA TYR A 43 13.53 -0.25 -9.04
C TYR A 43 13.89 -1.24 -10.12
N ASP A 44 14.06 -1.45 -11.05
CA ASP A 44 14.54 -2.39 -12.07
C ASP A 44 14.54 -3.87 -11.60
N ASN A 45 13.37 -4.31 -11.11
CA ASN A 45 13.18 -5.67 -10.59
C ASN A 45 12.93 -6.69 -11.72
N ASP A 46 13.49 -7.87 -11.55
CA ASP A 46 13.31 -9.02 -12.47
C ASP A 46 12.01 -9.82 -12.22
N SER A 47 11.28 -9.52 -11.16
CA SER A 47 10.02 -10.17 -10.82
C SER A 47 8.81 -9.63 -11.59
N GLY A 48 8.88 -8.38 -12.06
CA GLY A 48 7.74 -7.65 -12.63
C GLY A 48 6.72 -7.17 -11.59
N MET A 49 6.97 -7.38 -10.29
CA MET A 49 5.99 -7.10 -9.22
C MET A 49 6.12 -5.71 -8.63
N SER A 50 7.25 -5.02 -8.82
CA SER A 50 7.47 -3.69 -8.27
C SER A 50 7.04 -2.57 -9.23
N PRO A 51 6.23 -1.61 -8.75
CA PRO A 51 5.86 -0.42 -9.51
C PRO A 51 6.86 0.74 -9.37
N ALA A 52 8.05 0.53 -8.83
CA ALA A 52 9.01 1.60 -8.58
C ALA A 52 9.44 2.29 -9.89
N TYR A 53 9.58 3.60 -9.83
CA TYR A 53 10.11 4.46 -10.89
C TYR A 53 11.30 5.27 -10.36
N ARG A 54 12.14 5.80 -11.28
CA ARG A 54 13.41 6.43 -10.95
C ARG A 54 13.30 7.58 -9.94
N SER A 55 12.26 8.38 -10.02
CA SER A 55 12.03 9.52 -9.12
C SER A 55 11.23 9.18 -7.85
N LEU A 56 10.93 7.90 -7.60
CA LEU A 56 10.12 7.50 -6.45
C LEU A 56 10.83 7.79 -5.12
N HIS A 57 10.14 8.54 -4.26
CA HIS A 57 10.51 8.80 -2.88
C HIS A 57 9.38 8.39 -1.93
N ILE A 58 9.73 8.08 -0.70
CA ILE A 58 8.74 7.83 0.35
C ILE A 58 7.94 9.12 0.65
N ASN A 59 6.63 8.98 0.91
CA ASN A 59 5.73 10.12 1.15
C ASN A 59 5.72 10.64 2.58
N SER A 60 6.26 9.87 3.52
CA SER A 60 6.42 10.22 4.94
C SER A 60 7.90 10.28 5.30
N GLU A 61 8.25 11.02 6.36
CA GLU A 61 9.65 11.11 6.77
C GLU A 61 10.23 9.76 7.24
N ALA A 62 11.55 9.58 7.07
CA ALA A 62 12.29 8.39 7.45
C ALA A 62 12.00 7.94 8.89
N LEU A 63 11.97 8.89 9.84
CA LEU A 63 11.73 8.62 11.27
C LEU A 63 10.43 7.86 11.54
N VAL A 64 9.33 8.17 10.82
CA VAL A 64 8.05 7.47 11.01
C VAL A 64 7.91 6.26 10.11
N SER A 65 8.76 6.11 9.10
CA SER A 65 8.71 5.07 8.07
C SER A 65 9.76 3.97 8.25
N SER A 66 10.36 3.89 9.42
CA SER A 66 11.26 2.82 9.83
C SER A 66 10.50 1.69 10.55
N PHE A 67 11.08 0.50 10.63
CA PHE A 67 10.70 -0.50 11.62
C PHE A 67 10.87 0.06 13.04
N ILE A 68 10.17 -0.53 14.02
CA ILE A 68 10.10 0.02 15.38
C ILE A 68 11.49 -0.02 16.04
N ASP A 69 12.22 -1.09 15.88
CA ASP A 69 13.51 -1.36 16.51
C ASP A 69 14.71 -1.28 15.53
N PHE A 70 14.48 -0.80 14.32
CA PHE A 70 15.55 -0.61 13.33
C PHE A 70 15.36 0.74 12.62
N PRO A 71 15.84 1.85 13.22
CA PRO A 71 15.71 3.17 12.62
C PRO A 71 16.62 3.33 11.39
N PHE A 72 16.29 4.30 10.52
CA PHE A 72 17.23 4.73 9.49
C PHE A 72 18.50 5.30 10.13
N PRO A 73 19.67 5.22 9.47
CA PRO A 73 20.88 5.92 9.87
C PRO A 73 20.64 7.42 10.04
N ALA A 74 21.42 8.06 10.92
CA ALA A 74 21.26 9.49 11.24
C ALA A 74 21.51 10.43 10.04
N ASP A 75 22.30 9.97 9.07
CA ASP A 75 22.63 10.65 7.82
C ASP A 75 21.67 10.35 6.66
N ALA A 76 20.66 9.51 6.88
CA ALA A 76 19.68 9.22 5.86
C ALA A 76 18.87 10.47 5.46
N PRO A 77 18.51 10.61 4.17
CA PRO A 77 17.63 11.68 3.73
C PRO A 77 16.32 11.71 4.50
N LEU A 78 15.76 12.92 4.70
CA LEU A 78 14.47 13.08 5.39
C LEU A 78 13.33 12.31 4.70
N TYR A 79 13.38 12.25 3.37
CA TYR A 79 12.48 11.48 2.50
C TYR A 79 13.34 10.57 1.60
N PRO A 80 13.69 9.35 2.05
CA PRO A 80 14.47 8.40 1.27
C PRO A 80 13.85 8.10 -0.09
N ASP A 81 14.69 7.94 -1.10
CA ASP A 81 14.29 7.44 -2.41
C ASP A 81 14.15 5.90 -2.41
N HIS A 82 13.73 5.33 -3.55
CA HIS A 82 13.57 3.89 -3.70
C HIS A 82 14.88 3.12 -3.45
N ALA A 83 16.02 3.69 -3.83
CA ALA A 83 17.33 3.04 -3.68
C ALA A 83 17.74 2.97 -2.20
N GLU A 84 17.54 4.07 -1.43
CA GLU A 84 17.80 4.07 0.00
C GLU A 84 16.82 3.15 0.75
N MET A 85 15.54 3.09 0.33
CA MET A 85 14.57 2.16 0.89
C MET A 85 15.00 0.70 0.65
N SER A 86 15.45 0.36 -0.55
CA SER A 86 15.95 -0.98 -0.87
C SER A 86 17.18 -1.32 -0.04
N ARG A 87 18.16 -0.40 0.08
CA ARG A 87 19.33 -0.57 0.97
C ARG A 87 18.93 -0.76 2.43
N TYR A 88 17.93 0.00 2.90
CA TYR A 88 17.42 -0.11 4.25
C TYR A 88 16.84 -1.50 4.55
N PHE A 89 16.02 -2.08 3.66
CA PHE A 89 15.49 -3.43 3.83
C PHE A 89 16.57 -4.50 3.76
N LYS A 90 17.58 -4.32 2.92
CA LYS A 90 18.73 -5.23 2.89
C LYS A 90 19.50 -5.18 4.21
N ARG A 91 19.81 -3.99 4.74
CA ARG A 91 20.47 -3.84 6.06
C ARG A 91 19.64 -4.48 7.19
N TYR A 92 18.31 -4.34 7.12
CA TYR A 92 17.42 -5.00 8.08
C TYR A 92 17.51 -6.51 8.00
N ALA A 93 17.45 -7.07 6.81
CA ALA A 93 17.55 -8.51 6.59
C ALA A 93 18.90 -9.08 7.07
N ASP A 94 20.00 -8.37 6.80
CA ASP A 94 21.35 -8.74 7.23
C ASP A 94 21.49 -8.65 8.76
N HIS A 95 20.98 -7.57 9.38
CA HIS A 95 21.05 -7.35 10.82
C HIS A 95 20.33 -8.43 11.64
N PHE A 96 19.18 -8.92 11.16
CA PHE A 96 18.42 -9.96 11.82
C PHE A 96 18.69 -11.38 11.26
N ASP A 97 19.76 -11.55 10.49
CA ASP A 97 20.19 -12.85 9.91
C ASP A 97 19.07 -13.54 9.10
N LEU A 98 18.31 -12.72 8.36
CA LEU A 98 17.18 -13.20 7.55
C LEU A 98 17.60 -13.58 6.12
N THR A 99 18.66 -12.96 5.59
CA THR A 99 19.11 -13.15 4.19
C THR A 99 19.33 -14.61 3.85
N ARG A 100 19.91 -15.42 4.73
CA ARG A 100 20.13 -16.87 4.51
C ARG A 100 18.84 -17.70 4.46
N ARG A 101 17.70 -17.15 4.87
CA ARG A 101 16.38 -17.79 4.86
C ARG A 101 15.63 -17.50 3.57
N ILE A 102 16.12 -16.60 2.73
CA ILE A 102 15.47 -16.16 1.50
C ILE A 102 15.89 -17.05 0.34
N ARG A 103 14.91 -17.61 -0.32
CA ARG A 103 15.06 -18.31 -1.59
C ARG A 103 14.60 -17.37 -2.69
N PHE A 104 15.57 -16.79 -3.37
CA PHE A 104 15.33 -15.90 -4.50
C PHE A 104 14.90 -16.66 -5.75
N ARG A 105 14.26 -15.96 -6.71
CA ARG A 105 13.75 -16.53 -7.96
C ARG A 105 12.89 -17.78 -7.71
N SER A 106 12.08 -17.71 -6.66
CA SER A 106 11.26 -18.81 -6.17
C SER A 106 9.79 -18.34 -6.12
N ARG A 107 9.17 -18.30 -7.30
CA ARG A 107 7.77 -17.89 -7.44
C ARG A 107 6.84 -18.98 -6.96
N VAL A 108 6.06 -18.70 -5.94
CA VAL A 108 5.00 -19.59 -5.47
C VAL A 108 3.82 -19.52 -6.45
N THR A 109 3.39 -20.67 -6.95
CA THR A 109 2.26 -20.80 -7.89
C THR A 109 1.03 -21.41 -7.24
N THR A 110 1.20 -22.17 -6.13
CA THR A 110 0.08 -22.77 -5.41
C THR A 110 0.40 -22.87 -3.92
N VAL A 111 -0.60 -22.58 -3.10
CA VAL A 111 -0.62 -22.87 -1.66
C VAL A 111 -1.90 -23.65 -1.37
N GLU A 112 -1.75 -24.84 -0.87
CA GLU A 112 -2.84 -25.79 -0.67
C GLU A 112 -2.80 -26.37 0.75
N PRO A 113 -3.89 -26.25 1.52
CA PRO A 113 -4.00 -26.96 2.79
C PRO A 113 -4.06 -28.47 2.58
N ILE A 114 -3.23 -29.24 3.31
CA ILE A 114 -3.19 -30.68 3.24
C ILE A 114 -2.89 -31.26 4.64
N ASP A 115 -3.75 -32.09 5.17
CA ASP A 115 -3.58 -32.80 6.45
C ASP A 115 -3.12 -31.88 7.62
N GLY A 116 -3.73 -30.69 7.73
CA GLY A 116 -3.40 -29.70 8.77
C GLY A 116 -2.09 -28.94 8.55
N ARG A 117 -1.45 -29.11 7.40
CA ARG A 117 -0.24 -28.41 6.93
C ARG A 117 -0.52 -27.73 5.61
N PHE A 118 0.51 -27.15 4.98
CA PHE A 118 0.40 -26.47 3.69
C PHE A 118 1.43 -26.99 2.71
N ARG A 119 0.98 -27.44 1.55
CA ARG A 119 1.84 -27.70 0.42
C ARG A 119 2.02 -26.41 -0.39
N ILE A 120 3.27 -26.04 -0.64
CA ILE A 120 3.68 -24.93 -1.48
C ILE A 120 4.30 -25.49 -2.74
N VAL A 121 3.82 -25.01 -3.90
CA VAL A 121 4.38 -25.37 -5.21
C VAL A 121 5.03 -24.15 -5.83
N LEU A 122 6.23 -24.30 -6.37
CA LEU A 122 6.98 -23.26 -7.06
C LEU A 122 6.80 -23.39 -8.58
N ASP A 123 7.14 -22.33 -9.31
CA ASP A 123 7.06 -22.27 -10.78
C ASP A 123 7.98 -23.27 -11.51
N ASN A 124 9.02 -23.77 -10.85
CA ASN A 124 9.89 -24.83 -11.35
C ASN A 124 9.33 -26.25 -11.10
N GLY A 125 8.12 -26.38 -10.53
CA GLY A 125 7.45 -27.64 -10.24
C GLY A 125 7.88 -28.29 -8.90
N THR A 126 8.84 -27.72 -8.16
CA THR A 126 9.17 -28.25 -6.82
C THR A 126 8.05 -27.95 -5.83
N SER A 127 7.85 -28.85 -4.88
CA SER A 127 6.89 -28.66 -3.80
C SER A 127 7.46 -29.05 -2.43
N GLU A 128 7.07 -28.29 -1.41
CA GLU A 128 7.47 -28.51 -0.01
C GLU A 128 6.26 -28.31 0.90
N THR A 129 6.33 -28.91 2.10
CA THR A 129 5.24 -28.85 3.08
C THR A 129 5.68 -28.12 4.34
N PHE A 130 4.81 -27.19 4.81
CA PHE A 130 5.06 -26.32 5.96
C PHE A 130 3.92 -26.42 6.98
N ASP A 131 4.21 -26.11 8.24
CA ASP A 131 3.21 -26.11 9.32
C ASP A 131 2.30 -24.87 9.26
N GLY A 132 2.71 -23.81 8.55
CA GLY A 132 1.92 -22.64 8.30
C GLY A 132 2.51 -21.74 7.22
N VAL A 133 1.72 -20.76 6.78
CA VAL A 133 2.05 -19.82 5.71
C VAL A 133 1.75 -18.38 6.13
N VAL A 134 2.68 -17.48 5.84
CA VAL A 134 2.48 -16.04 5.90
C VAL A 134 2.53 -15.46 4.49
N VAL A 135 1.41 -14.98 3.99
CA VAL A 135 1.31 -14.32 2.68
C VAL A 135 1.69 -12.85 2.85
N ALA A 136 2.83 -12.44 2.29
CA ALA A 136 3.42 -11.10 2.39
C ALA A 136 3.72 -10.47 1.01
N THR A 137 2.93 -10.84 -0.01
CA THR A 137 3.16 -10.45 -1.42
C THR A 137 2.75 -9.00 -1.73
N GLY A 138 2.13 -8.30 -0.78
CA GLY A 138 1.58 -6.97 -1.00
C GLY A 138 0.32 -6.99 -1.88
N HIS A 139 -0.21 -5.79 -2.18
CA HIS A 139 -1.47 -5.62 -2.92
C HIS A 139 -1.35 -4.65 -4.11
N GLN A 140 -0.13 -4.34 -4.55
CA GLN A 140 0.14 -3.35 -5.62
C GLN A 140 0.84 -4.00 -6.83
N SER A 141 0.45 -5.22 -7.19
CA SER A 141 1.05 -5.97 -8.30
C SER A 141 0.10 -6.20 -9.48
N VAL A 142 -1.22 -6.10 -9.28
CA VAL A 142 -2.22 -6.31 -10.34
C VAL A 142 -2.86 -4.98 -10.72
N PRO A 143 -2.45 -4.34 -11.84
CA PRO A 143 -2.99 -3.05 -12.28
C PRO A 143 -4.50 -3.06 -12.48
N ARG A 144 -5.16 -1.97 -12.10
CA ARG A 144 -6.57 -1.72 -12.43
C ARG A 144 -6.66 -0.83 -13.66
N HIS A 145 -7.08 -1.39 -14.77
CA HIS A 145 -7.25 -0.66 -16.02
C HIS A 145 -8.64 -0.01 -16.09
N PRO A 146 -8.74 1.31 -16.37
CA PRO A 146 -10.03 1.96 -16.55
C PRO A 146 -10.65 1.55 -17.89
N PRO A 147 -11.87 0.98 -17.91
CA PRO A 147 -12.49 0.50 -19.15
C PRO A 147 -12.78 1.63 -20.15
N GLN A 148 -12.92 2.86 -19.68
CA GLN A 148 -13.20 4.03 -20.51
C GLN A 148 -12.12 4.32 -21.57
N VAL A 149 -10.89 3.87 -21.35
CA VAL A 149 -9.77 4.13 -22.28
C VAL A 149 -9.47 2.97 -23.21
N ALA A 150 -10.33 1.96 -23.27
CA ALA A 150 -10.13 0.79 -24.14
C ALA A 150 -10.07 1.13 -25.64
N GLN A 151 -10.69 2.24 -26.05
CA GLN A 151 -10.70 2.71 -27.45
C GLN A 151 -9.59 3.73 -27.76
N PHE A 152 -8.70 4.00 -26.80
CA PHE A 152 -7.58 4.92 -27.02
C PHE A 152 -6.58 4.34 -27.99
N THR A 153 -6.23 5.10 -29.04
CA THR A 153 -5.33 4.65 -30.10
C THR A 153 -3.87 5.05 -29.92
N GLY A 154 -3.57 5.93 -28.97
CA GLY A 154 -2.20 6.32 -28.63
C GLY A 154 -1.50 5.32 -27.69
N THR A 155 -0.34 5.71 -27.18
CA THR A 155 0.42 4.88 -26.23
C THR A 155 -0.29 4.81 -24.89
N TYR A 156 -0.63 3.60 -24.42
CA TYR A 156 -1.24 3.39 -23.11
C TYR A 156 -0.25 2.67 -22.17
N THR A 157 -0.07 3.22 -20.96
CA THR A 157 0.74 2.61 -19.90
C THR A 157 0.00 2.73 -18.56
N HIS A 158 -0.05 1.66 -17.75
CA HIS A 158 -0.44 1.80 -16.35
C HIS A 158 0.76 2.33 -15.54
N ALA A 159 0.51 3.07 -14.44
CA ALA A 159 1.55 3.59 -13.56
C ALA A 159 2.52 2.50 -13.04
N HIS A 160 2.06 1.24 -12.97
CA HIS A 160 2.90 0.08 -12.66
C HIS A 160 4.05 -0.13 -13.66
N GLY A 161 3.83 0.19 -14.93
CA GLY A 161 4.84 0.10 -16.00
C GLY A 161 5.65 1.39 -16.19
N TYR A 162 5.28 2.49 -15.56
CA TYR A 162 6.04 3.73 -15.63
C TYR A 162 7.40 3.57 -14.93
N ARG A 163 8.48 4.05 -15.56
CA ARG A 163 9.83 3.99 -14.99
C ARG A 163 10.56 5.34 -15.02
N VAL A 164 10.46 6.06 -16.11
CA VAL A 164 11.23 7.29 -16.40
C VAL A 164 10.42 8.23 -17.31
N PRO A 165 10.66 9.55 -17.27
CA PRO A 165 9.92 10.52 -18.09
C PRO A 165 10.32 10.55 -19.56
N GLU A 166 11.52 10.13 -19.93
CA GLU A 166 12.10 10.29 -21.26
C GLU A 166 11.22 9.75 -22.42
N PRO A 167 10.51 8.62 -22.30
CA PRO A 167 9.62 8.12 -23.36
C PRO A 167 8.44 9.05 -23.71
N TYR A 168 8.18 10.05 -22.88
CA TYR A 168 7.07 11.00 -23.01
C TYR A 168 7.52 12.37 -23.48
N ALA A 169 8.81 12.54 -23.81
CA ALA A 169 9.35 13.81 -24.28
C ALA A 169 8.64 14.31 -25.55
N GLY A 170 8.23 15.60 -25.54
CA GLY A 170 7.54 16.26 -26.64
C GLY A 170 6.11 15.77 -26.91
N LYS A 171 5.55 14.89 -26.06
CA LYS A 171 4.20 14.34 -26.22
C LYS A 171 3.17 15.10 -25.40
N ARG A 172 1.93 15.03 -25.84
CA ARG A 172 0.74 15.41 -25.08
C ARG A 172 0.29 14.22 -24.24
N VAL A 173 0.38 14.31 -22.92
CA VAL A 173 0.20 13.16 -22.02
C VAL A 173 -0.94 13.39 -21.04
N LEU A 174 -1.86 12.44 -20.97
CA LEU A 174 -2.91 12.39 -19.95
C LEU A 174 -2.52 11.42 -18.84
N VAL A 175 -2.41 11.92 -17.60
CA VAL A 175 -2.28 11.10 -16.39
C VAL A 175 -3.67 10.95 -15.75
N ILE A 176 -4.13 9.72 -15.56
CA ILE A 176 -5.47 9.44 -15.00
C ILE A 176 -5.36 9.08 -13.53
N GLY A 177 -5.96 9.89 -12.68
CA GLY A 177 -6.08 9.63 -11.23
C GLY A 177 -5.13 10.45 -10.38
N PRO A 178 -5.66 11.28 -9.44
CA PRO A 178 -4.89 12.15 -8.57
C PRO A 178 -4.41 11.44 -7.28
N GLY A 179 -4.10 10.13 -7.37
CA GLY A 179 -3.46 9.39 -6.28
C GLY A 179 -1.97 9.73 -6.16
N ASN A 180 -1.26 9.15 -5.15
CA ASN A 180 0.17 9.40 -4.96
C ASN A 180 0.97 9.20 -6.26
N SER A 181 0.81 8.05 -6.93
CA SER A 181 1.51 7.77 -8.19
C SER A 181 1.14 8.75 -9.30
N GLY A 182 -0.14 9.13 -9.44
CA GLY A 182 -0.57 10.05 -10.50
C GLY A 182 -0.01 11.46 -10.32
N VAL A 183 0.03 11.98 -9.11
CA VAL A 183 0.61 13.31 -8.85
C VAL A 183 2.14 13.31 -8.97
N ASP A 184 2.80 12.25 -8.52
CA ASP A 184 4.25 12.10 -8.67
C ASP A 184 4.64 11.99 -10.15
N ILE A 185 3.95 11.14 -10.92
CA ILE A 185 4.22 10.94 -12.36
C ILE A 185 3.92 12.21 -13.16
N ALA A 186 2.80 12.87 -12.91
CA ALA A 186 2.48 14.13 -13.60
C ALA A 186 3.55 15.21 -13.33
N ALA A 187 4.04 15.29 -12.09
CA ALA A 187 5.11 16.23 -11.73
C ALA A 187 6.48 15.81 -12.32
N ASP A 188 6.73 14.52 -12.54
CA ASP A 188 7.96 13.99 -13.10
C ASP A 188 8.05 14.27 -14.63
N ILE A 189 6.96 14.01 -15.35
CA ILE A 189 6.93 14.15 -16.81
C ILE A 189 6.75 15.59 -17.31
N CYS A 190 6.15 16.48 -16.50
CA CYS A 190 5.74 17.82 -16.96
C CYS A 190 6.88 18.74 -17.44
N SER A 191 8.13 18.38 -17.17
CA SER A 191 9.30 19.11 -17.63
C SER A 191 9.78 18.69 -19.02
N VAL A 192 9.35 17.53 -19.51
CA VAL A 192 9.79 16.96 -20.79
C VAL A 192 8.67 16.86 -21.83
N THR A 193 7.42 16.85 -21.39
CA THR A 193 6.24 16.77 -22.27
C THR A 193 5.91 18.11 -22.92
N GLU A 194 5.25 18.08 -24.07
CA GLU A 194 4.65 19.27 -24.67
C GLU A 194 3.47 19.78 -23.83
N HIS A 195 2.63 18.84 -23.35
CA HIS A 195 1.45 19.16 -22.55
C HIS A 195 1.15 18.02 -21.59
N THR A 196 0.99 18.33 -20.31
CA THR A 196 0.61 17.36 -19.27
C THR A 196 -0.76 17.69 -18.69
N VAL A 197 -1.70 16.76 -18.79
CA VAL A 197 -3.01 16.84 -18.16
C VAL A 197 -3.13 15.82 -17.05
N LEU A 198 -3.60 16.22 -15.86
CA LEU A 198 -3.95 15.34 -14.74
C LEU A 198 -5.46 15.25 -14.60
N SER A 199 -6.07 14.12 -14.92
CA SER A 199 -7.51 13.90 -14.73
C SER A 199 -7.84 13.52 -13.29
N ALA A 200 -8.65 14.33 -12.63
CA ALA A 200 -9.05 14.20 -11.23
C ALA A 200 -10.57 14.04 -11.09
N ARG A 201 -11.08 12.81 -11.18
CA ARG A 201 -12.51 12.50 -11.03
C ARG A 201 -13.02 12.69 -9.59
N SER A 202 -12.21 12.31 -8.62
CA SER A 202 -12.61 12.29 -7.21
C SER A 202 -11.97 13.44 -6.43
N PRO A 203 -12.65 13.96 -5.39
CA PRO A 203 -12.08 14.97 -4.52
C PRO A 203 -10.76 14.53 -3.89
N VAL A 204 -9.79 15.43 -3.81
CA VAL A 204 -8.46 15.18 -3.26
C VAL A 204 -7.94 16.38 -2.50
N LEU A 205 -7.16 16.13 -1.45
CA LEU A 205 -6.43 17.14 -0.70
C LEU A 205 -4.94 16.97 -0.95
N ILE A 206 -4.34 17.92 -1.67
CA ILE A 206 -2.89 17.93 -1.93
C ILE A 206 -2.21 18.76 -0.83
N MET A 207 -1.49 18.08 0.04
CA MET A 207 -0.79 18.70 1.17
C MET A 207 0.68 18.95 0.85
N PRO A 208 1.27 20.05 1.34
CA PRO A 208 2.71 20.21 1.27
C PRO A 208 3.42 19.15 2.12
N ARG A 209 4.57 18.64 1.65
CA ARG A 209 5.41 17.72 2.47
C ARG A 209 5.98 18.40 3.71
N MET A 210 6.32 19.69 3.58
CA MET A 210 6.85 20.50 4.67
C MET A 210 5.87 21.59 5.08
N MET A 211 5.66 21.78 6.37
CA MET A 211 4.86 22.86 6.96
C MET A 211 5.67 23.53 8.07
N PHE A 212 5.82 24.85 7.99
CA PHE A 212 6.58 25.63 8.98
C PHE A 212 8.03 25.09 9.22
N GLY A 213 8.70 24.68 8.14
CA GLY A 213 10.08 24.15 8.20
C GLY A 213 10.23 22.72 8.72
N VAL A 214 9.13 22.02 9.02
CA VAL A 214 9.14 20.63 9.49
C VAL A 214 8.21 19.74 8.62
N PRO A 215 8.41 18.42 8.61
CA PRO A 215 7.49 17.49 7.96
C PRO A 215 6.05 17.67 8.41
N ASN A 216 5.12 17.58 7.47
CA ASN A 216 3.70 17.71 7.76
C ASN A 216 3.18 16.69 8.79
N SER A 217 3.77 15.49 8.83
CA SER A 217 3.51 14.46 9.83
C SER A 217 3.71 14.96 11.27
N ARG A 218 4.76 15.75 11.52
CA ARG A 218 5.04 16.32 12.84
C ARG A 218 4.05 17.43 13.20
N THR A 219 3.74 18.32 12.25
CA THR A 219 2.75 19.40 12.45
C THR A 219 1.36 18.82 12.73
N LEU A 220 0.89 17.93 11.87
CA LEU A 220 -0.41 17.27 12.02
C LEU A 220 -0.48 16.38 13.26
N GLY A 221 0.60 15.66 13.59
CA GLY A 221 0.69 14.86 14.81
C GLY A 221 0.54 15.66 16.10
N LYS A 222 0.95 16.94 16.09
CA LYS A 222 0.75 17.86 17.21
C LYS A 222 -0.68 18.40 17.30
N LEU A 223 -1.32 18.65 16.17
CA LEU A 223 -2.63 19.30 16.08
C LEU A 223 -3.80 18.31 16.06
N GLU A 224 -3.65 17.18 15.39
CA GLU A 224 -4.70 16.16 15.28
C GLU A 224 -4.66 15.17 16.47
N LYS A 225 -5.02 15.66 17.65
CA LYS A 225 -5.02 14.81 18.85
C LYS A 225 -5.99 13.63 18.75
N PRO A 226 -5.71 12.48 19.41
CA PRO A 226 -6.51 11.25 19.32
C PRO A 226 -7.98 11.42 19.70
N PHE A 227 -8.26 12.28 20.69
CA PHE A 227 -9.61 12.52 21.20
C PHE A 227 -10.47 13.42 20.30
N LEU A 228 -9.88 14.09 19.30
CA LEU A 228 -10.63 14.95 18.38
C LEU A 228 -11.45 14.10 17.41
N PRO A 229 -12.74 14.43 17.18
CA PRO A 229 -13.57 13.81 16.17
C PRO A 229 -12.91 13.89 14.78
N TRP A 230 -13.08 12.85 13.96
CA TRP A 230 -12.46 12.80 12.65
C TRP A 230 -12.87 13.99 11.74
N LYS A 231 -14.11 14.46 11.83
CA LYS A 231 -14.59 15.65 11.09
C LYS A 231 -13.78 16.90 11.42
N LEU A 232 -13.45 17.10 12.69
CA LEU A 232 -12.63 18.24 13.12
C LEU A 232 -11.19 18.09 12.65
N ARG A 233 -10.64 16.87 12.68
CA ARG A 233 -9.29 16.60 12.13
C ARG A 233 -9.21 16.88 10.63
N VAL A 234 -10.21 16.43 9.84
CA VAL A 234 -10.31 16.75 8.41
C VAL A 234 -10.40 18.26 8.20
N TRP A 235 -11.22 18.97 8.98
CA TRP A 235 -11.35 20.43 8.91
C TRP A 235 -10.01 21.13 9.21
N ILE A 236 -9.30 20.75 10.28
CA ILE A 236 -7.97 21.29 10.64
C ILE A 236 -7.01 21.07 9.47
N ARG A 237 -6.94 19.85 8.95
CA ARG A 237 -6.06 19.50 7.83
C ARG A 237 -6.36 20.33 6.59
N THR A 238 -7.62 20.46 6.22
CA THR A 238 -8.04 21.26 5.06
C THR A 238 -7.69 22.74 5.24
N ARG A 239 -7.92 23.30 6.43
CA ARG A 239 -7.58 24.70 6.73
C ARG A 239 -6.07 24.95 6.70
N LEU A 240 -5.29 24.07 7.30
CA LEU A 240 -3.82 24.14 7.24
C LEU A 240 -3.31 24.05 5.80
N THR A 241 -3.82 23.10 5.02
CA THR A 241 -3.43 22.98 3.61
C THR A 241 -3.77 24.26 2.84
N ALA A 242 -4.95 24.84 3.09
CA ALA A 242 -5.37 26.08 2.43
C ALA A 242 -4.50 27.30 2.79
N MET A 243 -3.86 27.32 3.96
CA MET A 243 -2.90 28.38 4.32
C MET A 243 -1.61 28.31 3.48
N PHE A 244 -1.23 27.13 3.00
CA PHE A 244 -0.01 26.95 2.19
C PHE A 244 -0.28 26.95 0.69
N HIS A 245 -1.35 26.29 0.26
CA HIS A 245 -1.65 26.05 -1.15
C HIS A 245 -2.89 26.77 -1.67
N GLY A 246 -3.61 27.51 -0.82
CA GLY A 246 -4.94 27.99 -1.20
C GLY A 246 -5.99 26.85 -1.22
N ARG A 247 -7.18 27.17 -1.74
CA ARG A 247 -8.27 26.19 -1.86
C ARG A 247 -8.01 25.27 -3.06
N MET A 248 -8.36 24.00 -2.93
CA MET A 248 -8.11 22.99 -3.98
C MET A 248 -8.83 23.33 -5.30
N GLU A 249 -9.98 24.00 -5.22
CA GLU A 249 -10.76 24.42 -6.39
C GLU A 249 -10.00 25.41 -7.29
N GLN A 250 -9.10 26.22 -6.73
CA GLN A 250 -8.23 27.14 -7.50
C GLN A 250 -7.27 26.39 -8.43
N TRP A 251 -7.00 25.11 -8.14
CA TRP A 251 -6.07 24.25 -8.86
C TRP A 251 -6.79 23.19 -9.69
N GLY A 252 -8.12 23.31 -9.88
CA GLY A 252 -8.91 22.35 -10.66
C GLY A 252 -9.33 21.09 -9.89
N PHE A 253 -9.02 20.97 -8.60
CA PHE A 253 -9.45 19.85 -7.78
C PHE A 253 -10.72 20.18 -6.99
N SER A 254 -11.45 19.17 -6.54
CA SER A 254 -12.52 19.32 -5.56
C SER A 254 -12.02 18.99 -4.15
N THR A 255 -12.39 19.78 -3.14
CA THR A 255 -12.05 19.53 -1.74
C THR A 255 -12.88 18.36 -1.18
N PRO A 256 -12.28 17.36 -0.51
CA PRO A 256 -13.00 16.25 0.11
C PRO A 256 -13.93 16.71 1.24
N ARG A 257 -15.15 16.20 1.25
CA ARG A 257 -16.13 16.38 2.33
C ARG A 257 -16.24 15.19 3.29
N SER A 258 -15.66 14.06 2.91
CA SER A 258 -15.59 12.81 3.69
C SER A 258 -14.15 12.52 4.07
N ARG A 259 -13.96 11.48 4.88
CA ARG A 259 -12.63 10.98 5.21
C ARG A 259 -12.01 10.37 3.96
N THR A 260 -10.87 10.89 3.55
CA THR A 260 -10.12 10.44 2.37
C THR A 260 -8.65 10.27 2.71
N HIS A 261 -7.94 9.50 1.90
CA HIS A 261 -6.48 9.42 1.98
C HIS A 261 -5.87 10.70 1.41
N PRO A 262 -5.23 11.56 2.22
CA PRO A 262 -4.62 12.78 1.72
C PRO A 262 -3.35 12.46 0.93
N ILE A 263 -3.10 13.27 -0.10
CA ILE A 263 -1.89 13.19 -0.92
C ILE A 263 -0.88 14.21 -0.41
N SER A 264 0.38 13.84 -0.29
CA SER A 264 1.45 14.75 0.09
C SER A 264 2.46 14.86 -1.05
N HIS A 265 2.56 16.06 -1.66
CA HIS A 265 3.48 16.28 -2.77
C HIS A 265 4.22 17.62 -2.62
N PRO A 266 5.55 17.69 -2.89
CA PRO A 266 6.31 18.92 -2.65
C PRO A 266 6.08 20.01 -3.69
N THR A 267 5.89 19.65 -4.97
CA THR A 267 5.94 20.60 -6.09
C THR A 267 4.71 20.63 -6.99
N LEU A 268 3.75 19.69 -6.86
CA LEU A 268 2.61 19.58 -7.78
C LEU A 268 1.88 20.93 -7.97
N ILE A 269 1.53 21.58 -6.87
CA ILE A 269 0.81 22.87 -6.91
C ILE A 269 1.63 23.93 -7.64
N SER A 270 2.94 23.97 -7.44
CA SER A 270 3.83 24.89 -8.16
C SER A 270 3.86 24.59 -9.66
N GLN A 271 3.90 23.31 -10.05
CA GLN A 271 3.88 22.92 -11.47
C GLN A 271 2.55 23.32 -12.15
N ILE A 272 1.42 23.20 -11.43
CA ILE A 272 0.12 23.67 -11.90
C ILE A 272 0.13 25.20 -12.02
N ALA A 273 0.62 25.92 -11.01
CA ALA A 273 0.69 27.38 -11.00
C ALA A 273 1.59 27.95 -12.11
N TRP A 274 2.61 27.20 -12.53
CA TRP A 274 3.48 27.56 -13.69
C TRP A 274 2.87 27.18 -15.04
N GLY A 275 1.66 26.58 -15.07
CA GLY A 275 1.00 26.14 -16.29
C GLY A 275 1.60 24.91 -16.95
N ARG A 276 2.46 24.15 -16.24
CA ARG A 276 3.08 22.93 -16.76
C ARG A 276 2.20 21.70 -16.65
N ILE A 277 1.21 21.74 -15.73
CA ILE A 277 0.21 20.70 -15.55
C ILE A 277 -1.16 21.36 -15.56
N GLU A 278 -2.04 20.90 -16.44
CA GLU A 278 -3.46 21.26 -16.44
C GLU A 278 -4.25 20.17 -15.69
N VAL A 279 -5.19 20.59 -14.84
CA VAL A 279 -6.08 19.65 -14.13
C VAL A 279 -7.43 19.63 -14.80
N LYS A 280 -7.89 18.46 -15.19
CA LYS A 280 -9.20 18.20 -15.80
C LYS A 280 -10.04 17.28 -14.91
N PRO A 281 -11.38 17.34 -15.00
CA PRO A 281 -12.23 16.42 -14.28
C PRO A 281 -12.13 14.98 -14.82
N GLY A 282 -13.09 14.11 -14.47
CA GLY A 282 -13.13 12.73 -14.96
C GLY A 282 -13.35 12.62 -16.46
N ILE A 283 -12.95 11.50 -17.05
CA ILE A 283 -13.17 11.19 -18.46
C ILE A 283 -14.64 10.81 -18.67
N ALA A 284 -15.28 11.43 -19.64
CA ALA A 284 -16.64 11.14 -20.10
C ALA A 284 -16.65 10.18 -21.29
N GLY A 285 -15.69 10.32 -22.22
CA GLY A 285 -15.60 9.48 -23.42
C GLY A 285 -14.23 9.52 -24.06
N VAL A 286 -13.95 8.51 -24.87
CA VAL A 286 -12.72 8.35 -25.66
C VAL A 286 -13.09 8.00 -27.09
N ASP A 287 -12.53 8.71 -28.05
CA ASP A 287 -12.68 8.45 -29.48
C ASP A 287 -11.29 8.59 -30.14
N GLY A 288 -10.65 7.46 -30.38
CA GLY A 288 -9.27 7.42 -30.87
C GLY A 288 -8.29 8.10 -29.92
N ASP A 289 -7.63 9.17 -30.35
CA ASP A 289 -6.73 9.99 -29.57
C ASP A 289 -7.43 11.13 -28.82
N ARG A 290 -8.71 11.37 -29.09
CA ARG A 290 -9.52 12.42 -28.50
C ARG A 290 -10.22 11.98 -27.22
N ILE A 291 -9.97 12.72 -26.14
CA ILE A 291 -10.56 12.48 -24.81
C ILE A 291 -11.55 13.62 -24.51
N THR A 292 -12.78 13.25 -24.14
CA THR A 292 -13.79 14.18 -23.66
C THR A 292 -13.91 14.05 -22.15
N PHE A 293 -13.88 15.18 -21.43
CA PHE A 293 -14.01 15.24 -19.98
C PHE A 293 -15.46 15.53 -19.54
N THR A 294 -15.75 15.30 -18.25
CA THR A 294 -17.12 15.44 -17.71
C THR A 294 -17.62 16.90 -17.64
N ASP A 295 -16.74 17.88 -17.83
CA ASP A 295 -17.09 19.30 -17.98
C ASP A 295 -17.43 19.69 -19.45
N GLY A 296 -17.40 18.74 -20.38
CA GLY A 296 -17.64 18.94 -21.80
C GLY A 296 -16.40 19.39 -22.59
N SER A 297 -15.28 19.69 -21.94
CA SER A 297 -14.04 19.98 -22.63
C SER A 297 -13.46 18.72 -23.28
N ALA A 298 -12.71 18.89 -24.37
CA ALA A 298 -12.05 17.77 -25.04
C ALA A 298 -10.65 18.17 -25.52
N ASP A 299 -9.74 17.19 -25.56
CA ASP A 299 -8.37 17.38 -26.05
C ASP A 299 -7.83 16.09 -26.67
N ARG A 300 -6.71 16.18 -27.42
CA ARG A 300 -6.03 15.04 -28.03
C ARG A 300 -4.74 14.72 -27.29
N PHE A 301 -4.45 13.44 -27.17
CA PHE A 301 -3.28 12.95 -26.46
C PHE A 301 -2.52 11.89 -27.26
N ASP A 302 -1.19 11.92 -27.19
CA ASP A 302 -0.31 10.90 -27.75
C ASP A 302 -0.16 9.71 -26.80
N ALA A 303 -0.28 9.97 -25.49
CA ALA A 303 -0.11 8.94 -24.46
C ALA A 303 -1.05 9.12 -23.27
N ILE A 304 -1.45 7.99 -22.69
CA ILE A 304 -2.15 7.90 -21.41
C ILE A 304 -1.29 7.14 -20.40
N ILE A 305 -1.15 7.69 -19.19
CA ILE A 305 -0.61 6.98 -18.03
C ILE A 305 -1.73 6.80 -17.01
N ALA A 306 -2.20 5.57 -16.83
CA ALA A 306 -3.29 5.26 -15.91
C ALA A 306 -2.77 5.00 -14.49
N ALA A 307 -2.91 5.99 -13.59
CA ALA A 307 -2.59 5.87 -12.18
C ALA A 307 -3.85 5.52 -11.35
N THR A 308 -4.55 4.49 -11.78
CA THR A 308 -5.90 4.12 -11.33
C THR A 308 -5.90 3.09 -10.19
N GLY A 309 -4.71 2.78 -9.65
CA GLY A 309 -4.53 1.85 -8.54
C GLY A 309 -4.52 0.39 -8.97
N TYR A 310 -4.73 -0.49 -8.00
CA TYR A 310 -4.52 -1.93 -8.16
C TYR A 310 -5.74 -2.71 -7.70
N ASN A 311 -5.89 -3.91 -8.24
CA ASN A 311 -6.79 -4.92 -7.71
C ASN A 311 -6.02 -5.77 -6.71
N THR A 312 -6.65 -6.08 -5.59
CA THR A 312 -6.09 -7.06 -4.65
C THR A 312 -6.27 -8.44 -5.25
N ALA A 313 -5.19 -9.19 -5.40
CA ALA A 313 -5.24 -10.57 -5.89
C ALA A 313 -4.16 -11.42 -5.22
N ILE A 314 -4.47 -12.68 -4.97
CA ILE A 314 -3.58 -13.69 -4.42
C ILE A 314 -3.72 -14.94 -5.28
N PRO A 315 -3.13 -14.94 -6.50
CA PRO A 315 -3.47 -15.90 -7.54
C PRO A 315 -3.03 -17.35 -7.26
N PHE A 316 -2.18 -17.55 -6.26
CA PHE A 316 -1.73 -18.88 -5.83
C PHE A 316 -2.60 -19.50 -4.73
N LEU A 317 -3.65 -18.82 -4.26
CA LEU A 317 -4.69 -19.36 -3.41
C LEU A 317 -5.93 -19.68 -4.25
N ALA A 318 -6.52 -20.84 -4.04
CA ALA A 318 -7.80 -21.18 -4.62
C ALA A 318 -8.92 -20.27 -4.07
N ASP A 319 -10.00 -20.06 -4.84
CA ASP A 319 -11.06 -19.10 -4.52
C ASP A 319 -11.75 -19.37 -3.18
N ASP A 320 -11.88 -20.65 -2.79
CA ASP A 320 -12.51 -21.07 -1.53
C ASP A 320 -11.67 -20.79 -0.28
N ILE A 321 -10.35 -20.60 -0.45
CA ILE A 321 -9.41 -20.25 0.61
C ILE A 321 -8.83 -18.83 0.47
N SER A 322 -9.14 -18.13 -0.60
CA SER A 322 -8.72 -16.74 -0.78
C SER A 322 -9.55 -15.82 0.12
N PRO A 323 -8.92 -14.95 0.92
CA PRO A 323 -9.65 -13.97 1.72
C PRO A 323 -10.10 -12.76 0.89
N VAL A 324 -9.72 -12.68 -0.38
CA VAL A 324 -10.04 -11.57 -1.28
C VAL A 324 -11.45 -11.76 -1.82
N GLU A 325 -12.33 -10.81 -1.56
CA GLU A 325 -13.68 -10.84 -2.11
C GLU A 325 -13.68 -10.34 -3.55
N SER A 326 -14.29 -11.15 -4.44
CA SER A 326 -14.44 -10.79 -5.84
C SER A 326 -15.13 -9.43 -6.00
N ALA A 327 -14.69 -8.62 -6.96
CA ALA A 327 -15.20 -7.30 -7.28
C ALA A 327 -15.05 -6.22 -6.21
N THR A 328 -14.43 -6.51 -5.06
CA THR A 328 -14.12 -5.52 -4.03
C THR A 328 -12.61 -5.51 -3.76
N THR A 329 -12.12 -4.55 -2.97
CA THR A 329 -10.76 -4.57 -2.41
C THR A 329 -10.78 -5.04 -0.96
N HIS A 330 -11.93 -5.51 -0.46
CA HIS A 330 -12.04 -6.03 0.90
C HIS A 330 -11.34 -7.36 1.03
N VAL A 331 -10.70 -7.55 2.18
CA VAL A 331 -10.00 -8.76 2.54
C VAL A 331 -10.58 -9.28 3.85
N ALA A 332 -11.21 -10.46 3.81
CA ALA A 332 -11.91 -11.07 4.93
C ALA A 332 -10.93 -11.74 5.92
N LEU A 333 -10.15 -10.92 6.64
CA LEU A 333 -9.14 -11.36 7.59
C LEU A 333 -9.43 -10.83 9.00
N TYR A 334 -9.33 -11.70 9.99
CA TYR A 334 -9.39 -11.30 11.40
C TYR A 334 -8.17 -10.44 11.74
N ASN A 335 -8.43 -9.24 12.26
CA ASN A 335 -7.41 -8.22 12.50
C ASN A 335 -6.48 -7.99 11.30
N ARG A 336 -6.99 -8.17 10.07
CA ARG A 336 -6.22 -8.03 8.82
C ARG A 336 -4.99 -8.95 8.73
N VAL A 337 -4.94 -10.02 9.53
CA VAL A 337 -3.79 -10.96 9.55
C VAL A 337 -4.17 -12.43 9.50
N ALA A 338 -5.22 -12.89 10.18
CA ALA A 338 -5.52 -14.32 10.28
C ALA A 338 -6.70 -14.73 9.40
N HIS A 339 -6.55 -15.80 8.64
CA HIS A 339 -7.67 -16.40 7.91
C HIS A 339 -8.70 -16.95 8.92
N PRO A 340 -10.02 -16.59 8.82
CA PRO A 340 -10.97 -16.90 9.89
C PRO A 340 -11.29 -18.39 10.05
N ARG A 341 -11.14 -19.19 8.97
CA ARG A 341 -11.51 -20.61 8.95
C ARG A 341 -10.32 -21.57 8.90
N ILE A 342 -9.18 -21.13 8.37
CA ILE A 342 -7.99 -21.95 8.16
C ILE A 342 -6.93 -21.56 9.17
N ASP A 343 -6.57 -22.49 10.05
CA ASP A 343 -5.47 -22.25 10.99
C ASP A 343 -4.13 -22.38 10.29
N GLY A 344 -3.11 -21.64 10.76
CA GLY A 344 -1.79 -21.63 10.14
C GLY A 344 -1.68 -20.74 8.89
N LEU A 345 -2.77 -20.17 8.36
CA LEU A 345 -2.75 -19.25 7.21
C LEU A 345 -2.88 -17.81 7.67
N TYR A 346 -1.81 -17.03 7.47
CA TYR A 346 -1.70 -15.65 7.87
C TYR A 346 -1.35 -14.72 6.71
N PHE A 347 -1.65 -13.43 6.86
CA PHE A 347 -1.45 -12.40 5.86
C PHE A 347 -0.83 -11.16 6.49
N ILE A 348 0.00 -10.44 5.75
CA ILE A 348 0.63 -9.21 6.23
C ILE A 348 0.69 -8.16 5.12
N GLY A 349 0.37 -6.90 5.45
CA GLY A 349 0.46 -5.79 4.51
C GLY A 349 -0.77 -5.60 3.60
N TYR A 350 -1.89 -6.30 3.86
CA TYR A 350 -3.15 -6.13 3.11
C TYR A 350 -4.00 -5.02 3.72
N PHE A 351 -3.45 -3.81 3.72
CA PHE A 351 -4.09 -2.59 4.20
C PHE A 351 -3.42 -1.34 3.63
N ASP A 352 -4.16 -0.22 3.67
CA ASP A 352 -3.64 1.14 3.52
C ASP A 352 -3.94 1.94 4.79
N VAL A 353 -3.04 2.84 5.21
CA VAL A 353 -3.27 3.64 6.42
C VAL A 353 -3.53 5.10 6.10
N THR A 354 -4.60 5.64 6.66
CA THR A 354 -4.89 7.07 6.62
C THR A 354 -4.09 7.81 7.71
N GLY A 355 -2.83 8.08 7.41
CA GLY A 355 -1.89 8.71 8.34
C GLY A 355 -1.16 7.68 9.22
N GLY A 356 0.14 7.74 9.22
CA GLY A 356 1.04 6.80 9.87
C GLY A 356 1.97 6.11 8.87
N SER A 357 2.56 5.01 9.27
CA SER A 357 3.50 4.24 8.47
C SER A 357 2.98 2.83 8.20
N ASN A 358 2.91 2.44 6.94
CA ASN A 358 2.61 1.06 6.56
C ASN A 358 3.66 0.08 7.13
N ILE A 359 4.95 0.47 7.16
CA ILE A 359 6.04 -0.38 7.68
C ILE A 359 5.82 -0.69 9.15
N ARG A 360 5.53 0.33 9.99
CA ARG A 360 5.24 0.12 11.42
C ARG A 360 3.97 -0.69 11.67
N MET A 361 2.98 -0.56 10.80
CA MET A 361 1.76 -1.38 10.90
C MET A 361 2.04 -2.85 10.54
N MET A 362 2.90 -3.10 9.55
CA MET A 362 3.35 -4.46 9.24
C MET A 362 4.17 -5.05 10.40
N ASP A 363 4.95 -4.24 11.09
CA ASP A 363 5.69 -4.66 12.29
C ASP A 363 4.72 -5.07 13.43
N ASP A 364 3.69 -4.25 13.72
CA ASP A 364 2.61 -4.60 14.65
C ASP A 364 1.90 -5.91 14.24
N GLN A 365 1.64 -6.12 12.94
CA GLN A 365 1.04 -7.35 12.42
C GLN A 365 1.94 -8.57 12.60
N ALA A 366 3.22 -8.43 12.30
CA ALA A 366 4.19 -9.52 12.41
C ALA A 366 4.36 -10.00 13.85
N GLU A 367 4.45 -9.06 14.80
CA GLU A 367 4.49 -9.38 16.23
C GLU A 367 3.21 -10.12 16.67
N TYR A 368 2.05 -9.64 16.21
CA TYR A 368 0.76 -10.25 16.53
C TYR A 368 0.63 -11.67 15.95
N ILE A 369 1.07 -11.90 14.70
CA ILE A 369 1.12 -13.24 14.08
C ILE A 369 2.02 -14.15 14.89
N ALA A 370 3.24 -13.72 15.23
CA ALA A 370 4.19 -14.52 16.00
C ALA A 370 3.65 -14.86 17.39
N ALA A 371 2.90 -13.97 18.04
CA ALA A 371 2.24 -14.25 19.31
C ALA A 371 1.13 -15.30 19.18
N MET A 372 0.36 -15.28 18.08
CA MET A 372 -0.65 -16.32 17.80
C MET A 372 0.01 -17.68 17.53
N VAL A 373 1.02 -17.73 16.65
CA VAL A 373 1.71 -18.96 16.27
C VAL A 373 2.43 -19.61 17.48
N SER A 374 3.06 -18.80 18.33
CA SER A 374 3.73 -19.32 19.54
C SER A 374 2.76 -19.66 20.69
N GLY A 375 1.44 -19.48 20.52
CA GLY A 375 0.45 -19.69 21.57
C GLY A 375 0.48 -18.65 22.70
N ALA A 376 1.27 -17.59 22.58
CA ALA A 376 1.26 -16.46 23.52
C ALA A 376 -0.05 -15.68 23.45
N LEU A 377 -0.69 -15.67 22.28
CA LEU A 377 -2.01 -15.12 22.03
C LEU A 377 -2.95 -16.23 21.55
N ARG A 378 -4.12 -16.36 22.21
CA ARG A 378 -5.10 -17.34 21.80
C ARG A 378 -5.80 -16.91 20.51
N ARG A 379 -5.88 -17.82 19.53
CA ARG A 379 -6.72 -17.67 18.35
C ARG A 379 -8.19 -17.74 18.74
N PRO A 380 -9.04 -16.76 18.40
CA PRO A 380 -10.47 -16.85 18.65
C PRO A 380 -11.14 -17.94 17.78
N PRO A 381 -12.32 -18.44 18.19
CA PRO A 381 -13.11 -19.33 17.34
C PRO A 381 -13.52 -18.67 16.02
N PRO A 382 -13.74 -19.45 14.93
CA PRO A 382 -14.11 -18.91 13.62
C PRO A 382 -15.33 -17.96 13.64
N ALA A 383 -16.34 -18.28 14.40
CA ALA A 383 -17.55 -17.44 14.52
C ALA A 383 -17.24 -16.04 15.10
N GLU A 384 -16.39 -15.97 16.14
CA GLU A 384 -15.97 -14.70 16.74
C GLU A 384 -15.11 -13.89 15.76
N MET A 385 -14.24 -14.55 15.01
CA MET A 385 -13.40 -13.90 13.99
C MET A 385 -14.24 -13.33 12.85
N LEU A 386 -15.23 -14.07 12.34
CA LEU A 386 -16.14 -13.61 11.29
C LEU A 386 -16.98 -12.42 11.77
N ALA A 387 -17.52 -12.47 12.98
CA ALA A 387 -18.26 -11.34 13.55
C ALA A 387 -17.38 -10.08 13.68
N ALA A 388 -16.11 -10.23 14.04
CA ALA A 388 -15.18 -9.12 14.15
C ALA A 388 -14.82 -8.53 12.76
N ILE A 389 -14.73 -9.35 11.72
CA ILE A 389 -14.53 -8.92 10.32
C ILE A 389 -15.72 -8.08 9.86
N GLU A 390 -16.94 -8.54 10.06
CA GLU A 390 -18.15 -7.82 9.69
C GLU A 390 -18.30 -6.49 10.46
N ALA A 391 -17.99 -6.47 11.75
CA ALA A 391 -18.00 -5.25 12.56
C ALA A 391 -16.96 -4.22 12.06
N GLU A 392 -15.80 -4.67 11.60
CA GLU A 392 -14.78 -3.78 11.00
C GLU A 392 -15.22 -3.25 9.65
N ARG A 393 -15.84 -4.09 8.83
CA ARG A 393 -16.40 -3.71 7.52
C ARG A 393 -17.49 -2.64 7.67
N ALA A 394 -18.44 -2.87 8.57
CA ALA A 394 -19.51 -1.92 8.86
C ALA A 394 -18.97 -0.57 9.37
N TRP A 395 -17.95 -0.63 10.23
CA TRP A 395 -17.29 0.58 10.70
C TRP A 395 -16.59 1.31 9.54
N ALA A 396 -15.81 0.63 8.70
CA ALA A 396 -15.12 1.24 7.56
C ALA A 396 -16.10 1.91 6.59
N ALA A 397 -17.21 1.25 6.26
CA ALA A 397 -18.28 1.80 5.43
C ALA A 397 -18.90 3.09 6.02
N SER A 398 -18.96 3.21 7.35
CA SER A 398 -19.43 4.44 8.02
C SER A 398 -18.44 5.61 7.99
N GLN A 399 -17.16 5.35 7.69
CA GLN A 399 -16.10 6.36 7.76
C GLN A 399 -15.58 6.81 6.39
N PHE A 400 -15.54 5.90 5.41
CA PHE A 400 -14.95 6.13 4.10
C PHE A 400 -16.01 6.07 3.00
N PRO A 401 -15.80 6.72 1.84
CA PRO A 401 -16.65 6.54 0.68
C PRO A 401 -16.70 5.07 0.24
N ASP A 402 -17.87 4.62 -0.20
CA ASP A 402 -18.03 3.28 -0.77
C ASP A 402 -17.41 3.23 -2.18
N THR A 403 -16.13 3.01 -2.24
CA THR A 403 -15.37 2.84 -3.48
C THR A 403 -14.27 1.80 -3.30
N PRO A 404 -13.86 1.09 -4.34
CA PRO A 404 -12.79 0.10 -4.26
C PRO A 404 -11.48 0.62 -3.66
N ARG A 405 -11.21 1.93 -3.77
CA ARG A 405 -10.01 2.57 -3.21
C ARG A 405 -9.92 2.42 -1.70
N TYR A 406 -11.06 2.42 -0.99
CA TYR A 406 -11.07 2.46 0.48
C TYR A 406 -11.32 1.08 1.13
N GLY A 407 -11.40 0.01 0.36
CA GLY A 407 -11.60 -1.33 0.91
C GLY A 407 -10.46 -1.83 1.81
N LEU A 408 -9.25 -1.33 1.59
CA LEU A 408 -8.07 -1.66 2.39
C LEU A 408 -7.77 -0.61 3.48
N GLU A 409 -8.48 0.52 3.52
CA GLU A 409 -8.19 1.59 4.49
C GLU A 409 -8.36 1.13 5.94
N LEU A 410 -7.39 1.53 6.77
CA LEU A 410 -7.28 1.18 8.16
C LEU A 410 -7.01 2.45 9.00
N ASP A 411 -7.68 2.56 10.16
CA ASP A 411 -7.31 3.55 11.16
C ASP A 411 -6.27 2.96 12.12
N PRO A 412 -5.01 3.44 12.11
CA PRO A 412 -3.93 2.85 12.89
C PRO A 412 -4.20 2.81 14.39
N ARG A 413 -4.90 3.84 14.91
CA ARG A 413 -5.18 3.95 16.36
C ARG A 413 -6.23 2.93 16.78
N ARG A 414 -7.32 2.81 16.01
CA ARG A 414 -8.35 1.81 16.23
C ARG A 414 -7.78 0.41 16.12
N TYR A 415 -6.95 0.18 15.13
CA TYR A 415 -6.31 -1.11 14.90
C TYR A 415 -5.43 -1.53 16.09
N ARG A 416 -4.48 -0.69 16.51
CA ARG A 416 -3.62 -0.97 17.67
C ARG A 416 -4.42 -1.18 18.96
N LYS A 417 -5.51 -0.43 19.16
CA LYS A 417 -6.42 -0.66 20.30
C LYS A 417 -7.05 -2.04 20.26
N ARG A 418 -7.43 -2.54 19.09
CA ARG A 418 -7.99 -3.91 18.94
C ARG A 418 -6.93 -4.96 19.24
N LEU A 419 -5.72 -4.84 18.72
CA LEU A 419 -4.63 -5.76 19.05
C LEU A 419 -4.36 -5.79 20.56
N ALA A 420 -4.30 -4.62 21.20
CA ALA A 420 -4.09 -4.50 22.64
C ALA A 420 -5.21 -5.17 23.47
N LEU A 421 -6.47 -5.09 23.02
CA LEU A 421 -7.58 -5.78 23.67
C LEU A 421 -7.46 -7.30 23.59
N ASP A 422 -6.99 -7.84 22.47
CA ASP A 422 -6.77 -9.28 22.34
C ASP A 422 -5.65 -9.79 23.24
N TYR A 423 -4.56 -9.03 23.36
CA TYR A 423 -3.49 -9.33 24.32
C TYR A 423 -4.01 -9.29 25.77
N ALA A 424 -4.84 -8.30 26.13
CA ALA A 424 -5.41 -8.22 27.47
C ALA A 424 -6.33 -9.42 27.77
N ARG A 425 -7.20 -9.80 26.83
CA ARG A 425 -8.09 -10.98 26.97
C ARG A 425 -7.32 -12.29 27.14
N SER A 426 -6.19 -12.44 26.47
CA SER A 426 -5.35 -13.65 26.58
C SER A 426 -4.67 -13.74 27.96
N LYS A 427 -4.28 -12.62 28.57
CA LYS A 427 -3.71 -12.59 29.93
C LYS A 427 -4.73 -12.97 31.00
N ILE A 428 -5.95 -12.49 30.90
CA ILE A 428 -7.04 -12.79 31.87
C ILE A 428 -7.39 -14.29 31.87
N LYS A 429 -7.35 -14.96 30.72
CA LYS A 429 -7.68 -16.39 30.63
C LYS A 429 -6.55 -17.33 31.06
N ARG A 430 -5.31 -16.85 31.22
CA ARG A 430 -4.19 -17.63 31.77
C ARG A 430 -4.16 -17.67 33.30
N THR A 431 -4.86 -16.77 33.96
CA THR A 431 -4.96 -16.65 35.43
C THR A 431 -6.23 -17.30 36.01
N ALA A 432 -7.12 -17.82 35.18
CA ALA A 432 -8.33 -18.55 35.55
C ALA A 432 -8.23 -20.04 35.20
#